data_a4a9c57d7cc851cd7b3b4841aa7debc4
#
_entry.id   a4a9c57d7cc851cd7b3b4841aa7debc4
#
_cell.length_a   1.000
_cell.length_b   1.000
_cell.length_c   1.000
_cell.angle_alpha   90.00
_cell.angle_beta   90.00
_cell.angle_gamma   90.00
#
_symmetry.space_group_name_H-M   'P 1'
#
loop_
_entity.id
_entity.type
_entity.pdbx_description
1 polymer ?
#
loop_
_entity_poly.entity_id
_entity_poly.type
_entity_poly.pdbx_seq_one_letter_code
_entity_poly.pdbx_strand_id
1 'polypeptide(L)'
;MTAAVPLLQTESGSVGHVIEGKTINDLPLNGRNYTFLARLVPGATVGQPEGRGLNANGWFTANGTRPAQNNYMLDGIDNNTNNVDFLSGAAYVLKPPIDAIGEFKLQTNSFSAEFGRAGGAVLNASIKSGSNSFHGSAWEFLRNDKLDATDFFLNAGGQPKGSFKQNQFGATTGGRIIKDKTFFFADYEGTRIRQGVPITGSTVPTAAERASGYTNFSDLI
;
A
#
# COMPACT_ATOMS: atom_id res chain seq x y z
N MET A 1 22.10 12.76 -18.34
CA MET A 1 21.74 12.37 -16.95
C MET A 1 23.02 12.05 -16.21
N THR A 2 23.48 12.93 -15.36
CA THR A 2 24.59 12.65 -14.43
C THR A 2 24.01 11.92 -13.24
N ALA A 3 24.24 10.63 -13.15
CA ALA A 3 23.91 9.88 -11.94
C ALA A 3 24.84 10.41 -10.83
N ALA A 4 24.25 11.03 -9.82
CA ALA A 4 24.99 11.36 -8.61
C ALA A 4 25.37 10.02 -7.96
N VAL A 5 26.66 9.77 -7.83
CA VAL A 5 27.17 8.61 -7.10
C VAL A 5 26.76 8.82 -5.63
N PRO A 6 26.00 7.90 -5.01
CA PRO A 6 25.66 8.02 -3.60
C PRO A 6 26.94 8.07 -2.78
N LEU A 7 27.04 9.08 -1.91
CA LEU A 7 28.14 9.22 -0.98
C LEU A 7 28.22 7.97 -0.10
N LEU A 8 29.40 7.35 -0.02
CA LEU A 8 29.66 6.27 0.90
C LEU A 8 29.40 6.74 2.33
N GLN A 9 28.43 6.11 2.99
CA GLN A 9 28.18 6.34 4.41
C GLN A 9 29.25 5.59 5.21
N THR A 10 30.31 6.29 5.59
CA THR A 10 31.44 5.71 6.31
C THR A 10 31.25 5.71 7.82
N GLU A 11 30.27 6.45 8.34
CA GLU A 11 30.03 6.62 9.78
C GLU A 11 28.95 5.69 10.34
N SER A 12 28.19 5.01 9.49
CA SER A 12 27.11 4.12 9.90
C SER A 12 27.34 2.72 9.35
N GLY A 13 27.32 1.71 10.21
CA GLY A 13 27.35 0.30 9.81
C GLY A 13 25.99 -0.22 9.32
N SER A 14 24.93 0.61 9.31
CA SER A 14 23.60 0.20 8.89
C SER A 14 23.54 -0.02 7.38
N VAL A 15 22.98 -1.16 6.99
CA VAL A 15 22.71 -1.47 5.58
C VAL A 15 21.28 -1.08 5.27
N GLY A 16 21.12 -0.08 4.44
CA GLY A 16 19.80 0.43 4.08
C GLY A 16 19.86 1.29 2.83
N HIS A 17 18.69 1.74 2.41
CA HIS A 17 18.52 2.63 1.25
C HIS A 17 17.54 3.74 1.58
N VAL A 18 17.85 4.95 1.12
CA VAL A 18 16.99 6.11 1.22
C VAL A 18 16.44 6.42 -0.18
N ILE A 19 15.12 6.59 -0.27
CA ILE A 19 14.44 6.99 -1.50
C ILE A 19 13.82 8.35 -1.26
N GLU A 20 14.23 9.32 -2.05
CA GLU A 20 13.79 10.70 -1.89
C GLU A 20 12.52 11.03 -2.70
N GLY A 21 11.84 12.09 -2.28
CA GLY A 21 10.50 12.48 -2.70
C GLY A 21 10.20 12.46 -4.19
N LYS A 22 11.13 12.87 -5.06
CA LYS A 22 10.88 12.84 -6.51
C LYS A 22 10.70 11.40 -7.01
N THR A 23 11.61 10.50 -6.65
CA THR A 23 11.54 9.10 -7.03
C THR A 23 10.27 8.43 -6.48
N ILE A 24 9.87 8.80 -5.27
CA ILE A 24 8.65 8.29 -4.62
C ILE A 24 7.41 8.64 -5.46
N ASN A 25 7.32 9.86 -5.95
CA ASN A 25 6.16 10.35 -6.70
C ASN A 25 6.13 9.85 -8.16
N ASP A 26 7.29 9.65 -8.77
CA ASP A 26 7.40 9.29 -10.20
C ASP A 26 7.16 7.79 -10.44
N LEU A 27 7.23 6.95 -9.41
CA LEU A 27 7.06 5.50 -9.55
C LEU A 27 5.59 5.09 -9.59
N PRO A 28 5.19 4.19 -10.51
CA PRO A 28 3.84 3.66 -10.58
C PRO A 28 3.61 2.63 -9.47
N LEU A 29 3.09 3.08 -8.34
CA LEU A 29 2.79 2.22 -7.21
C LEU A 29 1.34 1.75 -7.24
N ASN A 30 1.11 0.44 -7.19
CA ASN A 30 -0.23 -0.13 -7.16
C ASN A 30 -0.96 0.29 -5.87
N GLY A 31 -2.16 0.88 -6.02
CA GLY A 31 -2.93 1.40 -4.90
C GLY A 31 -2.25 2.55 -4.15
N ARG A 32 -1.24 3.19 -4.76
CA ARG A 32 -0.46 4.30 -4.19
C ARG A 32 0.04 4.01 -2.77
N ASN A 33 0.51 2.78 -2.58
CA ASN A 33 1.05 2.36 -1.30
C ASN A 33 2.57 2.49 -1.28
N TYR A 34 3.06 3.39 -0.44
CA TYR A 34 4.49 3.69 -0.32
C TYR A 34 5.35 2.50 0.12
N THR A 35 4.78 1.52 0.81
CA THR A 35 5.53 0.35 1.26
C THR A 35 6.02 -0.52 0.11
N PHE A 36 5.42 -0.40 -1.09
CA PHE A 36 5.93 -1.05 -2.29
C PHE A 36 7.30 -0.52 -2.74
N LEU A 37 7.73 0.64 -2.26
CA LEU A 37 9.08 1.15 -2.48
C LEU A 37 10.16 0.22 -1.90
N ALA A 38 9.79 -0.63 -0.94
CA ALA A 38 10.70 -1.66 -0.42
C ALA A 38 11.28 -2.57 -1.52
N ARG A 39 10.58 -2.73 -2.65
CA ARG A 39 11.09 -3.49 -3.82
C ARG A 39 12.38 -2.94 -4.41
N LEU A 40 12.66 -1.68 -4.19
CA LEU A 40 13.85 -1.01 -4.70
C LEU A 40 15.10 -1.30 -3.85
N VAL A 41 14.89 -1.86 -2.66
CA VAL A 41 15.96 -2.09 -1.71
C VAL A 41 16.44 -3.54 -1.78
N PRO A 42 17.74 -3.78 -2.01
CA PRO A 42 18.29 -5.12 -2.01
C PRO A 42 17.99 -5.87 -0.70
N GLY A 43 17.64 -7.14 -0.80
CA GLY A 43 17.26 -7.97 0.34
C GLY A 43 15.79 -7.86 0.76
N ALA A 44 15.04 -6.94 0.18
CA ALA A 44 13.60 -6.84 0.40
C ALA A 44 12.81 -7.45 -0.77
N THR A 45 11.80 -8.26 -0.44
CA THR A 45 10.89 -8.87 -1.40
C THR A 45 9.47 -8.52 -1.04
N VAL A 46 8.75 -7.93 -1.98
CA VAL A 46 7.33 -7.60 -1.80
C VAL A 46 6.49 -8.68 -2.45
N GLY A 47 5.60 -9.29 -1.70
CA GLY A 47 4.64 -10.26 -2.22
C GLY A 47 3.76 -9.65 -3.30
N GLN A 48 3.24 -10.48 -4.21
CA GLN A 48 2.22 -10.05 -5.15
C GLN A 48 0.97 -9.67 -4.35
N PRO A 49 0.37 -8.51 -4.61
CA PRO A 49 -0.91 -8.19 -3.99
C PRO A 49 -1.96 -9.19 -4.49
N GLU A 50 -2.37 -10.09 -3.63
CA GLU A 50 -3.49 -10.96 -3.89
C GLU A 50 -4.77 -10.12 -3.82
N GLY A 51 -5.15 -9.56 -4.92
CA GLY A 51 -6.39 -8.81 -5.02
C GLY A 51 -6.24 -7.44 -5.67
N ARG A 52 -7.35 -6.98 -6.18
CA ARG A 52 -7.51 -5.65 -6.78
C ARG A 52 -7.95 -4.66 -5.70
N GLY A 53 -7.47 -3.43 -5.78
CA GLY A 53 -7.93 -2.34 -4.93
C GLY A 53 -7.18 -2.18 -3.62
N LEU A 54 -7.88 -1.90 -2.52
CA LEU A 54 -7.30 -1.57 -1.21
C LEU A 54 -6.54 -2.73 -0.55
N ASN A 55 -6.78 -3.96 -1.01
CA ASN A 55 -6.13 -5.16 -0.50
C ASN A 55 -4.66 -5.32 -0.96
N ALA A 56 -4.13 -4.36 -1.68
CA ALA A 56 -2.69 -4.25 -1.94
C ALA A 56 -1.98 -3.81 -0.65
N ASN A 57 -1.79 -4.76 0.27
CA ASN A 57 -1.40 -4.50 1.66
C ASN A 57 0.05 -4.02 1.83
N GLY A 58 0.85 -4.04 0.77
CA GLY A 58 2.22 -3.55 0.81
C GLY A 58 3.14 -4.33 1.74
N TRP A 59 2.86 -5.59 1.98
CA TRP A 59 3.73 -6.46 2.77
C TRP A 59 5.05 -6.66 2.05
N PHE A 60 6.11 -6.65 2.82
CA PHE A 60 7.41 -7.05 2.31
C PHE A 60 8.12 -7.91 3.34
N THR A 61 9.02 -8.73 2.86
CA THR A 61 9.96 -9.50 3.66
C THR A 61 11.35 -8.93 3.47
N ALA A 62 12.16 -8.92 4.50
CA ALA A 62 13.56 -8.53 4.40
C ALA A 62 14.43 -9.70 4.84
N ASN A 63 15.44 -10.05 4.02
CA ASN A 63 16.40 -11.11 4.31
C ASN A 63 15.74 -12.47 4.69
N GLY A 64 14.60 -12.80 4.08
CA GLY A 64 13.88 -14.03 4.33
C GLY A 64 13.04 -14.06 5.62
N THR A 65 12.94 -12.96 6.35
CA THR A 65 12.09 -12.87 7.54
C THR A 65 10.61 -12.71 7.19
N ARG A 66 9.72 -12.93 8.15
CA ARG A 66 8.29 -12.73 7.94
C ARG A 66 7.93 -11.23 7.92
N PRO A 67 6.90 -10.80 7.17
CA PRO A 67 6.47 -9.40 7.13
C PRO A 67 6.15 -8.81 8.50
N ALA A 68 5.61 -9.60 9.41
CA ALA A 68 5.30 -9.20 10.78
C ALA A 68 6.52 -8.89 11.66
N GLN A 69 7.73 -9.25 11.20
CA GLN A 69 8.98 -9.00 11.89
C GLN A 69 9.62 -7.66 11.50
N ASN A 70 9.01 -6.94 10.56
CA ASN A 70 9.45 -5.60 10.21
C ASN A 70 8.93 -4.57 11.20
N ASN A 71 9.67 -3.50 11.36
CA ASN A 71 9.26 -2.33 12.13
C ASN A 71 8.86 -1.21 11.17
N TYR A 72 7.62 -0.76 11.25
CA TYR A 72 7.09 0.34 10.45
C TYR A 72 7.02 1.60 11.32
N MET A 73 7.65 2.65 10.87
CA MET A 73 7.71 3.93 11.56
C MET A 73 7.23 5.05 10.65
N LEU A 74 6.61 6.06 11.24
CA LEU A 74 6.19 7.28 10.57
C LEU A 74 6.72 8.47 11.37
N ASP A 75 7.56 9.29 10.77
CA ASP A 75 8.29 10.38 11.44
C ASP A 75 9.06 9.91 12.71
N GLY A 76 9.59 8.68 12.68
CA GLY A 76 10.25 8.08 13.82
C GLY A 76 9.33 7.52 14.92
N ILE A 77 8.01 7.63 14.75
CA ILE A 77 7.01 7.11 15.68
C ILE A 77 6.57 5.71 15.24
N ASP A 78 6.29 4.83 16.21
CA ASP A 78 5.77 3.48 15.96
C ASP A 78 4.44 3.52 15.19
N ASN A 79 4.43 2.94 14.01
CA ASN A 79 3.26 2.80 13.15
C ASN A 79 2.84 1.33 12.96
N ASN A 80 3.29 0.43 13.82
CA ASN A 80 2.96 -0.98 13.73
C ASN A 80 1.56 -1.28 14.25
N THR A 81 0.86 -2.24 13.62
CA THR A 81 -0.33 -2.81 14.23
C THR A 81 0.06 -3.85 15.29
N ASN A 82 -0.68 -3.90 16.38
CA ASN A 82 -0.49 -4.93 17.41
C ASN A 82 -1.18 -6.26 17.04
N ASN A 83 -2.07 -6.23 16.09
CA ASN A 83 -2.77 -7.41 15.59
C ASN A 83 -2.24 -7.76 14.21
N VAL A 84 -1.58 -8.91 14.12
CA VAL A 84 -1.12 -9.44 12.83
C VAL A 84 -2.31 -10.13 12.20
N ASP A 85 -3.04 -9.40 11.38
CA ASP A 85 -4.08 -9.97 10.55
C ASP A 85 -3.45 -10.62 9.31
N PHE A 86 -3.33 -11.94 9.34
CA PHE A 86 -2.84 -12.74 8.22
C PHE A 86 -3.78 -12.71 7.01
N LEU A 87 -5.02 -12.28 7.18
CA LEU A 87 -6.06 -12.35 6.16
C LEU A 87 -6.33 -11.01 5.45
N SER A 88 -6.15 -9.88 6.14
CA SER A 88 -6.39 -8.55 5.59
C SER A 88 -5.23 -7.57 5.77
N GLY A 89 -4.18 -7.97 6.37
CA GLY A 89 -3.16 -7.42 7.15
C GLY A 89 -2.34 -6.29 6.60
N ALA A 90 -2.70 -5.07 6.85
CA ALA A 90 -1.69 -4.04 6.96
C ALA A 90 -0.89 -4.27 8.24
N ALA A 91 0.44 -4.36 8.13
CA ALA A 91 1.30 -4.43 9.30
C ALA A 91 1.50 -3.04 9.94
N TYR A 92 0.84 -2.02 9.44
CA TYR A 92 0.93 -0.63 9.88
C TYR A 92 -0.46 -0.02 10.08
N VAL A 93 -0.56 0.96 10.98
CA VAL A 93 -1.82 1.62 11.36
C VAL A 93 -2.20 2.72 10.36
N LEU A 94 -1.25 3.60 10.03
CA LEU A 94 -1.47 4.74 9.15
C LEU A 94 -0.75 4.55 7.82
N LYS A 95 -1.48 4.85 6.75
CA LYS A 95 -0.96 4.88 5.38
C LYS A 95 -1.09 6.30 4.82
N PRO A 96 -0.07 7.15 5.00
CA PRO A 96 -0.09 8.46 4.40
C PRO A 96 -0.10 8.36 2.86
N PRO A 97 -0.70 9.34 2.15
CA PRO A 97 -0.62 9.41 0.71
C PRO A 97 0.84 9.61 0.27
N ILE A 98 1.19 9.07 -0.88
CA ILE A 98 2.55 9.15 -1.43
C ILE A 98 3.02 10.59 -1.55
N ASP A 99 2.12 11.49 -1.96
CA ASP A 99 2.43 12.91 -2.12
C ASP A 99 2.74 13.62 -0.81
N ALA A 100 2.35 13.04 0.33
CA ALA A 100 2.72 13.56 1.65
C ALA A 100 4.10 13.09 2.11
N ILE A 101 4.67 12.03 1.51
CA ILE A 101 5.96 11.47 1.92
C ILE A 101 7.09 12.28 1.31
N GLY A 102 7.99 12.75 2.17
CA GLY A 102 9.22 13.43 1.79
C GLY A 102 10.39 12.49 1.58
N GLU A 103 10.52 11.50 2.46
CA GLU A 103 11.62 10.54 2.48
C GLU A 103 11.12 9.16 2.90
N PHE A 104 11.64 8.14 2.27
CA PHE A 104 11.42 6.74 2.62
C PHE A 104 12.77 6.08 2.85
N LYS A 105 13.00 5.61 4.09
CA LYS A 105 14.23 4.92 4.48
C LYS A 105 13.92 3.49 4.87
N LEU A 106 14.58 2.53 4.24
CA LEU A 106 14.51 1.12 4.60
C LEU A 106 15.90 0.61 4.99
N GLN A 107 16.03 0.16 6.22
CA GLN A 107 17.23 -0.47 6.75
C GLN A 107 16.98 -1.97 6.88
N THR A 108 17.76 -2.77 6.16
CA THR A 108 17.55 -4.23 6.09
C THR A 108 18.47 -5.00 7.03
N ASN A 109 19.56 -4.37 7.48
CA ASN A 109 20.51 -5.03 8.39
C ASN A 109 21.33 -4.00 9.20
N SER A 110 21.91 -4.44 10.31
CA SER A 110 22.83 -3.65 11.15
C SER A 110 22.29 -2.28 11.54
N PHE A 111 20.96 -2.16 11.71
CA PHE A 111 20.34 -0.94 12.18
C PHE A 111 20.66 -0.69 13.66
N SER A 112 20.59 0.58 14.08
CA SER A 112 20.89 0.99 15.44
C SER A 112 19.96 0.31 16.46
N ALA A 113 20.47 0.07 17.68
CA ALA A 113 19.70 -0.48 18.80
C ALA A 113 18.52 0.42 19.25
N GLU A 114 18.48 1.68 18.82
CA GLU A 114 17.33 2.57 19.03
C GLU A 114 16.07 2.06 18.31
N PHE A 115 16.23 1.33 17.20
CA PHE A 115 15.14 0.71 16.45
C PHE A 115 14.88 -0.70 17.00
N GLY A 116 14.15 -0.81 18.08
CA GLY A 116 13.73 -2.10 18.62
C GLY A 116 12.68 -2.81 17.76
N ARG A 117 12.20 -3.94 18.23
CA ARG A 117 11.07 -4.71 17.67
C ARG A 117 11.28 -5.33 16.27
N ALA A 118 12.37 -5.07 15.59
CA ALA A 118 12.59 -5.58 14.25
C ALA A 118 13.53 -6.81 14.25
N GLY A 119 13.00 -7.96 13.82
CA GLY A 119 13.83 -9.11 13.42
C GLY A 119 14.09 -9.12 11.91
N GLY A 120 13.38 -8.28 11.16
CA GLY A 120 13.45 -8.13 9.70
C GLY A 120 14.12 -6.82 9.30
N ALA A 121 13.33 -5.86 8.91
CA ALA A 121 13.78 -4.52 8.51
C ALA A 121 13.11 -3.42 9.31
N VAL A 122 13.74 -2.25 9.33
CA VAL A 122 13.15 -1.00 9.83
C VAL A 122 12.82 -0.11 8.65
N LEU A 123 11.55 0.20 8.48
CA LEU A 123 11.02 1.14 7.52
C LEU A 123 10.64 2.41 8.26
N ASN A 124 11.21 3.53 7.87
CA ASN A 124 10.79 4.85 8.35
C ASN A 124 10.40 5.72 7.17
N ALA A 125 9.16 6.19 7.16
CA ALA A 125 8.68 7.18 6.21
C ALA A 125 8.54 8.52 6.93
N SER A 126 9.07 9.58 6.32
CA SER A 126 8.97 10.94 6.86
C SER A 126 7.99 11.76 6.04
N ILE A 127 7.08 12.45 6.72
CA ILE A 127 6.10 13.32 6.07
C ILE A 127 6.74 14.66 5.71
N LYS A 128 6.32 15.23 4.58
CA LYS A 128 6.72 16.58 4.16
C LYS A 128 6.30 17.61 5.22
N SER A 129 7.10 18.63 5.37
CA SER A 129 6.79 19.77 6.22
C SER A 129 6.50 21.01 5.39
N GLY A 130 5.89 22.03 6.01
CA GLY A 130 5.75 23.35 5.42
C GLY A 130 7.10 24.04 5.31
N SER A 131 7.17 25.02 4.41
CA SER A 131 8.34 25.87 4.18
C SER A 131 7.93 27.33 4.05
N ASN A 132 8.90 28.22 3.82
CA ASN A 132 8.59 29.63 3.55
C ASN A 132 7.84 29.87 2.23
N SER A 133 7.91 28.91 1.31
CA SER A 133 7.19 28.97 0.04
C SER A 133 5.93 28.09 0.12
N PHE A 134 4.81 28.60 -0.36
CA PHE A 134 3.60 27.79 -0.52
C PHE A 134 3.82 26.76 -1.61
N HIS A 135 3.46 25.53 -1.33
CA HIS A 135 3.56 24.40 -2.22
C HIS A 135 2.40 23.42 -1.99
N GLY A 136 2.09 22.63 -2.98
CA GLY A 136 1.05 21.61 -2.90
C GLY A 136 0.90 20.87 -4.19
N SER A 137 0.12 19.82 -4.15
CA SER A 137 -0.28 18.99 -5.30
C SER A 137 -1.73 18.59 -5.17
N ALA A 138 -2.37 18.31 -6.29
CA ALA A 138 -3.69 17.70 -6.33
C ALA A 138 -3.67 16.60 -7.39
N TRP A 139 -4.36 15.49 -7.13
CA TRP A 139 -4.37 14.35 -8.02
C TRP A 139 -5.73 13.66 -8.03
N GLU A 140 -5.99 12.97 -9.15
CA GLU A 140 -7.08 12.02 -9.29
C GLU A 140 -6.64 10.85 -10.15
N PHE A 141 -6.91 9.64 -9.69
CA PHE A 141 -6.66 8.39 -10.40
C PHE A 141 -7.96 7.63 -10.55
N LEU A 142 -8.38 7.47 -11.80
CA LEU A 142 -9.58 6.72 -12.17
C LEU A 142 -9.18 5.34 -12.70
N ARG A 143 -9.82 4.30 -12.16
CA ARG A 143 -9.82 2.96 -12.75
C ARG A 143 -11.26 2.52 -12.99
N ASN A 144 -11.54 2.03 -14.20
CA ASN A 144 -12.88 1.62 -14.59
C ASN A 144 -12.77 0.31 -15.40
N ASP A 145 -13.64 -0.64 -15.08
CA ASP A 145 -13.73 -1.92 -15.78
C ASP A 145 -13.93 -1.77 -17.30
N LYS A 146 -14.55 -0.69 -17.75
CA LYS A 146 -14.73 -0.41 -19.19
C LYS A 146 -13.41 -0.14 -19.92
N LEU A 147 -12.36 0.25 -19.19
CA LEU A 147 -11.02 0.52 -19.73
C LEU A 147 -10.07 -0.66 -19.59
N ASP A 148 -10.43 -1.66 -18.79
CA ASP A 148 -9.64 -2.86 -18.56
C ASP A 148 -10.05 -3.98 -19.55
N ALA A 149 -9.13 -4.85 -19.91
CA ALA A 149 -9.45 -6.09 -20.63
C ALA A 149 -10.19 -7.07 -19.71
N THR A 150 -10.95 -7.98 -20.32
CA THR A 150 -11.53 -9.11 -19.58
C THR A 150 -10.43 -10.14 -19.32
N ASP A 151 -10.47 -10.78 -18.14
CA ASP A 151 -9.59 -11.90 -17.84
C ASP A 151 -9.72 -13.00 -18.90
N PHE A 152 -8.59 -13.61 -19.25
CA PHE A 152 -8.54 -14.60 -20.33
C PHE A 152 -9.50 -15.78 -20.09
N PHE A 153 -9.51 -16.35 -18.88
CA PHE A 153 -10.35 -17.51 -18.59
C PHE A 153 -11.83 -17.14 -18.50
N LEU A 154 -12.17 -15.97 -17.96
CA LEU A 154 -13.55 -15.47 -17.98
C LEU A 154 -14.04 -15.28 -19.40
N ASN A 155 -13.20 -14.69 -20.27
CA ASN A 155 -13.55 -14.47 -21.67
C ASN A 155 -13.70 -15.80 -22.45
N ALA A 156 -12.77 -16.75 -22.22
CA ALA A 156 -12.84 -18.08 -22.83
C ALA A 156 -14.07 -18.88 -22.37
N GLY A 157 -14.51 -18.67 -21.13
CA GLY A 157 -15.73 -19.27 -20.58
C GLY A 157 -17.02 -18.52 -20.89
N GLY A 158 -16.97 -17.44 -21.70
CA GLY A 158 -18.14 -16.61 -22.03
C GLY A 158 -18.75 -15.90 -20.83
N GLN A 159 -18.00 -15.76 -19.74
CA GLN A 159 -18.46 -15.12 -18.52
C GLN A 159 -18.36 -13.58 -18.61
N PRO A 160 -19.33 -12.85 -18.06
CA PRO A 160 -19.29 -11.40 -18.08
C PRO A 160 -18.17 -10.88 -17.16
N LYS A 161 -17.55 -9.79 -17.58
CA LYS A 161 -16.57 -9.08 -16.77
C LYS A 161 -17.21 -8.49 -15.51
N GLY A 162 -16.60 -8.72 -14.34
CA GLY A 162 -17.03 -8.09 -13.09
C GLY A 162 -16.90 -6.57 -13.17
N SER A 163 -17.89 -5.84 -12.63
CA SER A 163 -17.79 -4.39 -12.57
C SER A 163 -16.74 -3.96 -11.54
N PHE A 164 -15.89 -3.02 -11.94
CA PHE A 164 -14.89 -2.43 -11.04
C PHE A 164 -14.73 -0.94 -11.35
N LYS A 165 -14.97 -0.11 -10.36
CA LYS A 165 -14.78 1.34 -10.45
C LYS A 165 -14.05 1.82 -9.22
N GLN A 166 -12.91 2.44 -9.42
CA GLN A 166 -12.09 3.03 -8.36
C GLN A 166 -11.78 4.47 -8.71
N ASN A 167 -12.02 5.37 -7.76
CA ASN A 167 -11.56 6.75 -7.78
C ASN A 167 -10.68 6.95 -6.56
N GLN A 168 -9.46 7.41 -6.78
CA GLN A 168 -8.52 7.78 -5.74
C GLN A 168 -8.07 9.21 -5.99
N PHE A 169 -8.40 10.11 -5.08
CA PHE A 169 -8.19 11.54 -5.24
C PHE A 169 -7.66 12.14 -3.96
N GLY A 170 -6.94 13.24 -4.09
CA GLY A 170 -6.40 13.91 -2.91
C GLY A 170 -5.68 15.21 -3.26
N ALA A 171 -5.22 15.85 -2.20
CA ALA A 171 -4.41 17.05 -2.31
C ALA A 171 -3.47 17.17 -1.12
N THR A 172 -2.34 17.81 -1.35
CA THR A 172 -1.43 18.28 -0.29
C THR A 172 -1.29 19.78 -0.37
N THR A 173 -1.07 20.43 0.75
CA THR A 173 -0.73 21.85 0.82
C THR A 173 0.21 22.10 1.99
N GLY A 174 1.18 22.95 1.78
CA GLY A 174 2.13 23.34 2.82
C GLY A 174 2.62 24.76 2.58
N GLY A 175 3.06 25.39 3.66
CA GLY A 175 3.55 26.75 3.57
C GLY A 175 3.85 27.36 4.93
N ARG A 176 4.03 28.67 4.94
CA ARG A 176 4.28 29.44 6.17
C ARG A 176 2.99 29.99 6.76
N ILE A 177 2.87 29.94 8.06
CA ILE A 177 1.93 30.76 8.84
C ILE A 177 2.64 32.07 9.23
N ILE A 178 3.85 31.95 9.81
CA ILE A 178 4.70 33.08 10.13
C ILE A 178 6.05 32.84 9.46
N LYS A 179 6.51 33.83 8.70
CA LYS A 179 7.78 33.75 7.97
C LYS A 179 8.94 33.38 8.93
N ASP A 180 9.74 32.41 8.50
CA ASP A 180 10.92 31.89 9.20
C ASP A 180 10.67 31.31 10.60
N LYS A 181 9.38 31.13 11.04
CA LYS A 181 9.04 30.67 12.39
C LYS A 181 8.05 29.51 12.41
N THR A 182 6.91 29.66 11.77
CA THR A 182 5.82 28.71 11.90
C THR A 182 5.34 28.28 10.52
N PHE A 183 5.28 26.97 10.32
CA PHE A 183 4.88 26.35 9.07
C PHE A 183 3.73 25.41 9.29
N PHE A 184 3.05 25.07 8.22
CA PHE A 184 2.02 24.02 8.23
C PHE A 184 2.19 23.12 7.02
N PHE A 185 1.75 21.90 7.15
CA PHE A 185 1.53 20.96 6.07
C PHE A 185 0.24 20.19 6.36
N ALA A 186 -0.57 20.00 5.34
CA ALA A 186 -1.80 19.23 5.41
C ALA A 186 -1.96 18.37 4.17
N ASP A 187 -2.53 17.18 4.34
CA ASP A 187 -2.86 16.26 3.26
C ASP A 187 -4.24 15.66 3.45
N TYR A 188 -4.83 15.29 2.34
CA TYR A 188 -6.08 14.54 2.28
C TYR A 188 -6.04 13.56 1.12
N GLU A 189 -6.41 12.30 1.37
CA GLU A 189 -6.66 11.31 0.32
C GLU A 189 -8.00 10.61 0.56
N GLY A 190 -8.78 10.48 -0.50
CA GLY A 190 -10.02 9.73 -0.52
C GLY A 190 -9.96 8.61 -1.55
N THR A 191 -10.38 7.40 -1.17
CA THR A 191 -10.52 6.27 -2.09
C THR A 191 -11.94 5.76 -2.08
N ARG A 192 -12.56 5.64 -3.26
CA ARG A 192 -13.90 5.09 -3.43
C ARG A 192 -13.85 3.94 -4.41
N ILE A 193 -14.18 2.73 -3.92
CA ILE A 193 -14.21 1.51 -4.72
C ILE A 193 -15.63 0.98 -4.77
N ARG A 194 -16.08 0.66 -5.99
CA ARG A 194 -17.29 -0.10 -6.27
C ARG A 194 -16.89 -1.32 -7.06
N GLN A 195 -17.02 -2.48 -6.45
CA GLN A 195 -16.64 -3.75 -7.07
C GLN A 195 -17.82 -4.70 -7.02
N GLY A 196 -18.19 -5.24 -8.18
CA GLY A 196 -19.07 -6.39 -8.27
C GLY A 196 -18.24 -7.66 -8.10
N VAL A 197 -18.59 -8.46 -7.11
CA VAL A 197 -17.98 -9.80 -6.94
C VAL A 197 -18.96 -10.78 -7.58
N PRO A 198 -18.62 -11.38 -8.73
CA PRO A 198 -19.45 -12.46 -9.27
C PRO A 198 -19.37 -13.65 -8.32
N ILE A 199 -20.47 -14.01 -7.74
CA ILE A 199 -20.59 -15.24 -6.95
C ILE A 199 -20.86 -16.36 -7.96
N THR A 200 -19.83 -17.12 -8.29
CA THR A 200 -19.95 -18.30 -9.14
C THR A 200 -20.00 -19.54 -8.24
N GLY A 201 -20.95 -20.41 -8.48
CA GLY A 201 -21.02 -21.69 -7.79
C GLY A 201 -21.66 -21.66 -6.40
N SER A 202 -22.48 -20.66 -6.07
CA SER A 202 -23.34 -20.75 -4.89
C SER A 202 -24.43 -21.78 -5.12
N THR A 203 -24.36 -22.89 -4.40
CA THR A 203 -25.47 -23.83 -4.34
C THR A 203 -26.60 -23.19 -3.54
N VAL A 204 -27.73 -23.02 -4.17
CA VAL A 204 -28.93 -22.53 -3.51
C VAL A 204 -29.97 -23.65 -3.51
N PRO A 205 -30.83 -23.73 -2.50
CA PRO A 205 -31.88 -24.72 -2.47
C PRO A 205 -32.74 -24.70 -3.74
N THR A 206 -32.99 -25.85 -4.31
CA THR A 206 -33.81 -26.01 -5.51
C THR A 206 -35.28 -25.61 -5.23
N ALA A 207 -36.06 -25.44 -6.30
CA ALA A 207 -37.48 -25.14 -6.14
C ALA A 207 -38.22 -26.33 -5.43
N ALA A 208 -37.79 -27.56 -5.67
CA ALA A 208 -38.35 -28.77 -5.01
C ALA A 208 -38.02 -28.80 -3.54
N GLU A 209 -36.78 -28.52 -3.15
CA GLU A 209 -36.39 -28.43 -1.74
C GLU A 209 -37.15 -27.35 -1.00
N ARG A 210 -37.30 -26.16 -1.59
CA ARG A 210 -38.11 -25.07 -0.99
C ARG A 210 -39.58 -25.43 -0.85
N ALA A 211 -40.17 -26.08 -1.87
CA ALA A 211 -41.57 -26.49 -1.84
C ALA A 211 -41.83 -27.54 -0.79
N SER A 212 -40.85 -28.41 -0.48
CA SER A 212 -40.95 -29.42 0.57
C SER A 212 -40.71 -28.88 1.99
N GLY A 213 -40.45 -27.56 2.13
CA GLY A 213 -40.05 -26.99 3.41
C GLY A 213 -38.68 -27.48 3.88
N TYR A 214 -37.77 -27.79 2.94
CA TYR A 214 -36.42 -28.32 3.19
C TYR A 214 -36.38 -29.69 3.86
N THR A 215 -37.37 -30.52 3.56
CA THR A 215 -37.46 -31.91 4.12
C THR A 215 -37.12 -32.96 3.07
N ASN A 216 -37.10 -32.62 1.79
CA ASN A 216 -36.80 -33.53 0.69
C ASN A 216 -35.58 -33.04 -0.11
N PHE A 217 -34.51 -33.81 -0.10
CA PHE A 217 -33.23 -33.55 -0.80
C PHE A 217 -32.93 -34.63 -1.85
N SER A 218 -33.94 -35.28 -2.41
CA SER A 218 -33.76 -36.37 -3.37
C SER A 218 -33.16 -35.93 -4.72
N ASP A 219 -33.09 -34.62 -4.97
CA ASP A 219 -32.49 -34.01 -6.16
C ASP A 219 -30.98 -33.71 -6.00
N LEU A 220 -30.40 -34.04 -4.83
CA LEU A 220 -28.95 -33.92 -4.61
C LEU A 220 -28.19 -35.23 -4.90
N ILE A 221 -28.87 -36.31 -5.31
CA ILE A 221 -28.28 -37.63 -5.54
C ILE A 221 -28.14 -37.88 -7.03
#